data_8ca5aa9d59b6b9f58a765df4ee42349d
#
_entry.id   8ca5aa9d59b6b9f58a765df4ee42349d
#
_cell.length_a   1.000
_cell.length_b   1.000
_cell.length_c   1.000
_cell.angle_alpha   90.00
_cell.angle_beta   90.00
_cell.angle_gamma   90.00
#
_symmetry.space_group_name_H-M   'P 1'
#
loop_
_entity.id
_entity.type
_entity.pdbx_description
1 polymer ?
#
loop_
_entity_poly.entity_id
_entity_poly.type
_entity_poly.pdbx_seq_one_letter_code
_entity_poly.pdbx_strand_id
1 'polypeptide(L)'
;MREFIKTEELVRLCCDNLIPQLLNYKIEGVVGIPRSGMIVASVVSNILHVPLYSIEEGGLVLLSGRSRWGGWRMTNFKEGKGKLVVIDDTVWQGAEMKRVKRILNNKHPEKSFIFSAIYVPEDEMRHVDFYSKVFERSEVPYLEWNFMSNVNIQKTILDLDGLICKDAPFSVLNNSNEYIKFIEEGIPTSYFPHRLPCHCILTGRSEKYRKITEKWLSKYGVLYKELHMHPNVTGEILSLSELCEYKANFFSSCDAKLLVESNCGIAECINEKTGKPTLCLPEGKVFDIKHEKKCGKGESLIMKREEHPDREHFLENGLPECQCEASGYCSVFKQTFGPTLHSMCQGSQGFRDKYLKIAKEREDNPLRQERRKEKEQRNVDAKQFDMAVQELKEEGLSLKEVRDSSSEGLGDTIEKVLSKFGITKNLMENVSGISSCRCDERKK
;
A
#
# COMPACT_ATOMS: atom_id res chain seq x y z
N MET A 1 -18.26 -6.19 -0.74
CA MET A 1 -17.36 -6.18 0.46
C MET A 1 -16.73 -4.79 0.57
N ARG A 2 -16.78 -4.17 1.73
CA ARG A 2 -16.08 -2.90 1.93
C ARG A 2 -14.58 -3.12 1.88
N GLU A 3 -13.87 -2.28 1.14
CA GLU A 3 -12.42 -2.36 1.02
C GLU A 3 -11.75 -1.20 1.75
N PHE A 4 -10.55 -1.42 2.25
CA PHE A 4 -9.65 -0.34 2.66
C PHE A 4 -8.59 -0.16 1.57
N ILE A 5 -8.57 1.02 0.97
CA ILE A 5 -7.68 1.33 -0.14
C ILE A 5 -6.46 2.06 0.39
N LYS A 6 -5.31 1.39 0.28
CA LYS A 6 -4.02 2.00 0.61
C LYS A 6 -3.56 2.97 -0.47
N THR A 7 -2.73 3.93 -0.09
CA THR A 7 -2.14 4.91 -1.03
C THR A 7 -1.32 4.24 -2.13
N GLU A 8 -0.64 3.13 -1.83
CA GLU A 8 0.07 2.32 -2.85
C GLU A 8 -0.88 1.74 -3.90
N GLU A 9 -2.08 1.31 -3.51
CA GLU A 9 -3.11 0.82 -4.44
C GLU A 9 -3.61 1.94 -5.35
N LEU A 10 -3.79 3.15 -4.81
CA LEU A 10 -4.13 4.34 -5.60
C LEU A 10 -3.10 4.60 -6.69
N VAL A 11 -1.81 4.57 -6.32
CA VAL A 11 -0.69 4.76 -7.26
C VAL A 11 -0.64 3.62 -8.28
N ARG A 12 -0.84 2.38 -7.85
CA ARG A 12 -0.87 1.20 -8.72
C ARG A 12 -1.98 1.31 -9.76
N LEU A 13 -3.21 1.63 -9.36
CA LEU A 13 -4.35 1.83 -10.28
C LEU A 13 -4.14 2.99 -11.25
N CYS A 14 -3.46 4.02 -10.80
CA CYS A 14 -3.06 5.12 -11.68
C CYS A 14 -2.13 4.63 -12.80
N CYS A 15 -1.09 3.86 -12.44
CA CYS A 15 -0.09 3.35 -13.39
C CYS A 15 -0.64 2.27 -14.31
N ASP A 16 -1.39 1.31 -13.75
CA ASP A 16 -1.81 0.12 -14.47
C ASP A 16 -3.07 0.33 -15.30
N ASN A 17 -3.97 1.22 -14.85
CA ASN A 17 -5.28 1.37 -15.47
C ASN A 17 -5.49 2.74 -16.11
N LEU A 18 -5.21 3.86 -15.42
CA LEU A 18 -5.52 5.19 -15.95
C LEU A 18 -4.53 5.62 -17.02
N ILE A 19 -3.22 5.55 -16.75
CA ILE A 19 -2.19 6.01 -17.69
C ILE A 19 -2.29 5.30 -19.05
N PRO A 20 -2.47 3.96 -19.14
CA PRO A 20 -2.64 3.29 -20.43
C PRO A 20 -3.78 3.83 -21.28
N GLN A 21 -4.89 4.26 -20.67
CA GLN A 21 -6.02 4.86 -21.39
C GLN A 21 -5.66 6.24 -21.95
N LEU A 22 -4.76 6.99 -21.30
CA LEU A 22 -4.33 8.31 -21.70
C LEU A 22 -3.29 8.30 -22.83
N LEU A 23 -2.53 7.22 -23.01
CA LEU A 23 -1.44 7.11 -23.99
C LEU A 23 -1.89 7.26 -25.45
N ASN A 24 -3.18 7.09 -25.72
CA ASN A 24 -3.76 7.30 -27.05
C ASN A 24 -3.99 8.78 -27.38
N TYR A 25 -3.75 9.67 -26.42
CA TYR A 25 -3.97 11.11 -26.58
C TYR A 25 -2.66 11.87 -26.44
N LYS A 26 -2.57 13.00 -27.13
CA LYS A 26 -1.50 13.97 -26.88
C LYS A 26 -1.84 14.76 -25.63
N ILE A 27 -1.17 14.42 -24.50
CA ILE A 27 -1.37 15.08 -23.22
C ILE A 27 -0.38 16.23 -23.08
N GLU A 28 -0.88 17.44 -22.82
CA GLU A 28 -0.07 18.66 -22.64
C GLU A 28 0.13 19.04 -21.18
N GLY A 29 -0.65 18.45 -20.28
CA GLY A 29 -0.54 18.68 -18.86
C GLY A 29 -1.59 17.93 -18.07
N VAL A 30 -1.42 17.90 -16.77
CA VAL A 30 -2.31 17.25 -15.82
C VAL A 30 -2.82 18.27 -14.82
N VAL A 31 -4.11 18.28 -14.56
CA VAL A 31 -4.79 19.17 -13.62
C VAL A 31 -5.29 18.32 -12.46
N GLY A 32 -4.77 18.51 -11.28
CA GLY A 32 -5.26 17.87 -10.08
C GLY A 32 -6.40 18.67 -9.43
N ILE A 33 -7.46 17.98 -9.06
CA ILE A 33 -8.53 18.59 -8.25
C ILE A 33 -8.06 18.57 -6.78
N PRO A 34 -7.88 19.75 -6.16
CA PRO A 34 -7.53 19.79 -4.74
C PRO A 34 -8.64 19.18 -3.88
N ARG A 35 -8.27 18.44 -2.87
CA ARG A 35 -6.98 18.16 -2.24
C ARG A 35 -6.38 16.83 -2.71
N SER A 36 -7.15 15.75 -2.65
CA SER A 36 -6.69 14.37 -2.86
C SER A 36 -6.41 14.03 -4.32
N GLY A 37 -7.12 14.63 -5.28
CA GLY A 37 -6.83 14.50 -6.70
C GLY A 37 -5.42 14.97 -7.08
N MET A 38 -4.79 15.82 -6.27
CA MET A 38 -3.40 16.24 -6.45
C MET A 38 -2.40 15.11 -6.30
N ILE A 39 -2.69 14.08 -5.48
CA ILE A 39 -1.83 12.90 -5.30
C ILE A 39 -1.71 12.17 -6.66
N VAL A 40 -2.85 11.87 -7.25
CA VAL A 40 -2.94 11.17 -8.55
C VAL A 40 -2.35 12.02 -9.66
N ALA A 41 -2.72 13.29 -9.71
CA ALA A 41 -2.23 14.22 -10.72
C ALA A 41 -0.70 14.34 -10.71
N SER A 42 -0.09 14.37 -9.52
CA SER A 42 1.37 14.38 -9.37
C SER A 42 2.02 13.12 -9.93
N VAL A 43 1.44 11.95 -9.67
CA VAL A 43 1.93 10.67 -10.21
C VAL A 43 1.86 10.67 -11.74
N VAL A 44 0.69 11.01 -12.31
CA VAL A 44 0.49 11.04 -13.78
C VAL A 44 1.39 12.04 -14.45
N SER A 45 1.50 13.26 -13.91
CA SER A 45 2.37 14.32 -14.42
C SER A 45 3.84 13.88 -14.47
N ASN A 46 4.32 13.21 -13.40
CA ASN A 46 5.70 12.74 -13.35
C ASN A 46 5.95 11.59 -14.34
N ILE A 47 5.02 10.65 -14.50
CA ILE A 47 5.17 9.52 -15.42
C ILE A 47 5.11 9.97 -16.87
N LEU A 48 4.18 10.86 -17.21
CA LEU A 48 4.02 11.38 -18.56
C LEU A 48 5.01 12.51 -18.89
N HIS A 49 5.77 13.01 -17.91
CA HIS A 49 6.69 14.14 -18.02
C HIS A 49 6.02 15.42 -18.60
N VAL A 50 4.82 15.73 -18.11
CA VAL A 50 4.04 16.90 -18.54
C VAL A 50 3.80 17.86 -17.37
N PRO A 51 3.50 19.15 -17.62
CA PRO A 51 3.19 20.12 -16.57
C PRO A 51 2.07 19.70 -15.64
N LEU A 52 2.22 20.04 -14.35
CA LEU A 52 1.23 19.86 -13.31
C LEU A 52 0.52 21.19 -13.01
N TYR A 53 -0.79 21.15 -13.00
CA TYR A 53 -1.66 22.25 -12.63
C TYR A 53 -2.55 21.88 -11.45
N SER A 54 -2.95 22.89 -10.69
CA SER A 54 -4.11 22.85 -9.80
C SER A 54 -5.28 23.63 -10.41
N ILE A 55 -6.47 23.48 -9.86
CA ILE A 55 -7.66 24.24 -10.25
C ILE A 55 -8.18 25.06 -9.06
N GLU A 56 -8.39 26.35 -9.29
CA GLU A 56 -9.00 27.28 -8.35
C GLU A 56 -10.17 28.01 -9.03
N GLU A 57 -10.89 28.88 -8.29
CA GLU A 57 -11.98 29.69 -8.85
C GLU A 57 -11.52 30.61 -10.00
N GLY A 58 -10.25 31.03 -9.96
CA GLY A 58 -9.63 31.82 -11.02
C GLY A 58 -9.26 31.04 -12.29
N GLY A 59 -9.34 29.73 -12.27
CA GLY A 59 -8.94 28.83 -13.35
C GLY A 59 -7.70 28.00 -13.02
N LEU A 60 -6.89 27.70 -14.04
CA LEU A 60 -5.70 26.85 -13.91
C LEU A 60 -4.53 27.57 -13.21
N VAL A 61 -3.91 26.93 -12.27
CA VAL A 61 -2.70 27.37 -11.58
C VAL A 61 -1.56 26.42 -11.89
N LEU A 62 -0.52 26.87 -12.59
CA LEU A 62 0.66 26.07 -12.88
C LEU A 62 1.50 25.86 -11.60
N LEU A 63 1.67 24.63 -11.19
CA LEU A 63 2.46 24.25 -10.00
C LEU A 63 3.89 23.83 -10.36
N SER A 64 4.06 23.11 -11.45
CA SER A 64 5.33 22.54 -11.85
C SER A 64 5.40 22.48 -13.38
N GLY A 65 6.43 23.07 -13.94
CA GLY A 65 6.62 23.10 -15.38
C GLY A 65 8.07 23.33 -15.81
N ARG A 66 8.97 23.61 -14.85
CA ARG A 66 10.39 23.82 -15.12
C ARG A 66 11.24 22.80 -14.40
N SER A 67 11.89 21.91 -15.15
CA SER A 67 12.95 21.06 -14.62
C SER A 67 14.22 21.90 -14.37
N ARG A 68 14.85 21.74 -13.20
CA ARG A 68 16.18 22.33 -12.92
C ARG A 68 17.29 21.79 -13.82
N TRP A 69 17.03 20.67 -14.48
CA TRP A 69 17.99 20.00 -15.38
C TRP A 69 17.69 20.34 -16.85
N GLY A 70 18.01 21.57 -17.23
CA GLY A 70 18.10 22.01 -18.63
C GLY A 70 16.77 22.00 -19.38
N GLY A 71 16.38 23.13 -19.86
CA GLY A 71 15.12 23.46 -20.52
C GLY A 71 14.73 22.69 -21.80
N TRP A 72 15.35 21.57 -22.13
CA TRP A 72 15.05 20.84 -23.37
C TRP A 72 13.81 19.93 -23.29
N ARG A 73 13.34 19.59 -22.13
CA ARG A 73 12.15 18.71 -21.98
C ARG A 73 10.81 19.42 -22.13
N MET A 74 10.78 20.75 -21.95
CA MET A 74 9.57 21.57 -22.03
C MET A 74 9.44 22.38 -23.31
N THR A 75 10.53 22.56 -24.07
CA THR A 75 10.56 23.42 -25.25
C THR A 75 9.89 22.81 -26.50
N ASN A 76 9.56 21.54 -26.50
CA ASN A 76 8.93 20.85 -27.63
C ASN A 76 7.41 20.75 -27.56
N PHE A 77 6.78 21.22 -26.47
CA PHE A 77 5.32 21.33 -26.42
C PHE A 77 4.91 22.61 -27.20
N LYS A 78 4.59 22.43 -28.47
CA LYS A 78 3.87 23.48 -29.19
C LYS A 78 2.53 23.69 -28.49
N GLU A 79 2.33 24.86 -27.88
CA GLU A 79 1.03 25.26 -27.33
C GLU A 79 -0.07 25.05 -28.38
N GLY A 80 -1.20 24.55 -27.95
CA GLY A 80 -2.44 24.65 -28.68
C GLY A 80 -2.96 23.44 -29.44
N LYS A 81 -2.39 22.23 -29.30
CA LYS A 81 -2.92 21.02 -30.01
C LYS A 81 -3.10 19.77 -29.20
N GLY A 82 -2.93 19.77 -27.90
CA GLY A 82 -3.12 18.63 -27.03
C GLY A 82 -4.26 18.82 -26.03
N LYS A 83 -4.41 17.87 -25.12
CA LYS A 83 -5.45 17.87 -24.09
C LYS A 83 -4.84 17.98 -22.70
N LEU A 84 -5.54 18.66 -21.80
CA LEU A 84 -5.26 18.64 -20.38
C LEU A 84 -6.09 17.55 -19.72
N VAL A 85 -5.46 16.71 -18.90
CA VAL A 85 -6.15 15.66 -18.13
C VAL A 85 -6.49 16.21 -16.75
N VAL A 86 -7.76 16.31 -16.45
CA VAL A 86 -8.30 16.73 -15.16
C VAL A 86 -8.55 15.47 -14.33
N ILE A 87 -7.93 15.37 -13.16
CA ILE A 87 -7.94 14.13 -12.37
C ILE A 87 -8.41 14.38 -10.95
N ASP A 88 -9.31 13.54 -10.48
CA ASP A 88 -9.64 13.38 -9.07
C ASP A 88 -9.28 11.98 -8.57
N ASP A 89 -9.11 11.79 -7.25
CA ASP A 89 -8.96 10.45 -6.67
C ASP A 89 -10.29 9.70 -6.69
N THR A 90 -11.39 10.38 -6.38
CA THR A 90 -12.72 9.78 -6.29
C THR A 90 -13.82 10.74 -6.73
N VAL A 91 -14.64 10.35 -7.65
CA VAL A 91 -15.87 11.06 -7.99
C VAL A 91 -17.02 10.47 -7.15
N TRP A 92 -17.46 11.21 -6.12
CA TRP A 92 -18.47 10.69 -5.20
C TRP A 92 -19.92 10.94 -5.66
N GLN A 93 -20.26 12.20 -5.93
CA GLN A 93 -21.58 12.66 -6.42
C GLN A 93 -21.45 13.48 -7.69
N GLY A 94 -20.26 13.56 -8.25
CA GLY A 94 -19.99 14.36 -9.43
C GLY A 94 -20.07 15.88 -9.25
N ALA A 95 -20.41 16.37 -8.05
CA ALA A 95 -20.60 17.81 -7.82
C ALA A 95 -19.31 18.61 -8.06
N GLU A 96 -18.19 18.13 -7.52
CA GLU A 96 -16.89 18.78 -7.69
C GLU A 96 -16.43 18.70 -9.14
N MET A 97 -16.56 17.56 -9.80
CA MET A 97 -16.23 17.41 -11.22
C MET A 97 -17.08 18.36 -12.09
N LYS A 98 -18.39 18.51 -11.79
CA LYS A 98 -19.26 19.47 -12.48
C LYS A 98 -18.82 20.92 -12.26
N ARG A 99 -18.44 21.26 -11.00
CA ARG A 99 -17.89 22.59 -10.67
C ARG A 99 -16.65 22.89 -11.49
N VAL A 100 -15.72 21.97 -11.51
CA VAL A 100 -14.44 22.07 -12.24
C VAL A 100 -14.69 22.21 -13.75
N LYS A 101 -15.56 21.39 -14.34
CA LYS A 101 -15.97 21.50 -15.76
C LYS A 101 -16.48 22.90 -16.09
N ARG A 102 -17.34 23.45 -15.23
CA ARG A 102 -17.88 24.83 -15.42
C ARG A 102 -16.78 25.88 -15.37
N ILE A 103 -15.86 25.81 -14.41
CA ILE A 103 -14.73 26.76 -14.30
C ILE A 103 -13.87 26.70 -15.56
N LEU A 104 -13.47 25.49 -15.98
CA LEU A 104 -12.58 25.30 -17.12
C LEU A 104 -13.22 25.77 -18.42
N ASN A 105 -14.48 25.44 -18.67
CA ASN A 105 -15.20 25.87 -19.86
C ASN A 105 -15.36 27.41 -19.92
N ASN A 106 -15.52 28.06 -18.78
CA ASN A 106 -15.68 29.52 -18.71
C ASN A 106 -14.35 30.28 -18.81
N LYS A 107 -13.28 29.75 -18.21
CA LYS A 107 -11.98 30.44 -18.10
C LYS A 107 -10.99 30.05 -19.18
N HIS A 108 -11.15 28.86 -19.76
CA HIS A 108 -10.22 28.31 -20.77
C HIS A 108 -10.98 27.61 -21.90
N PRO A 109 -11.91 28.33 -22.57
CA PRO A 109 -12.73 27.76 -23.66
C PRO A 109 -11.90 27.30 -24.88
N GLU A 110 -10.68 27.81 -25.02
CA GLU A 110 -9.75 27.44 -26.10
C GLU A 110 -9.02 26.12 -25.87
N LYS A 111 -9.09 25.55 -24.63
CA LYS A 111 -8.41 24.32 -24.25
C LYS A 111 -9.34 23.11 -24.35
N SER A 112 -8.75 21.95 -24.60
CA SER A 112 -9.44 20.67 -24.64
C SER A 112 -9.10 19.86 -23.39
N PHE A 113 -10.11 19.29 -22.76
CA PHE A 113 -9.97 18.57 -21.50
C PHE A 113 -10.40 17.10 -21.61
N ILE A 114 -9.74 16.24 -20.84
CA ILE A 114 -10.15 14.87 -20.53
C ILE A 114 -10.39 14.83 -19.02
N PHE A 115 -11.55 14.36 -18.59
CA PHE A 115 -11.91 14.26 -17.18
C PHE A 115 -11.76 12.82 -16.72
N SER A 116 -11.04 12.61 -15.63
CA SER A 116 -10.69 11.28 -15.15
C SER A 116 -10.78 11.18 -13.64
N ALA A 117 -10.97 9.97 -13.14
CA ALA A 117 -10.86 9.65 -11.73
C ALA A 117 -10.29 8.24 -11.53
N ILE A 118 -9.75 7.94 -10.34
CA ILE A 118 -9.33 6.58 -10.03
C ILE A 118 -10.54 5.76 -9.61
N TYR A 119 -11.36 6.26 -8.68
CA TYR A 119 -12.55 5.57 -8.18
C TYR A 119 -13.83 6.30 -8.57
N VAL A 120 -14.79 5.56 -9.12
CA VAL A 120 -16.07 6.13 -9.55
C VAL A 120 -17.19 5.16 -9.16
N PRO A 121 -18.30 5.63 -8.52
CA PRO A 121 -19.49 4.82 -8.35
C PRO A 121 -20.10 4.53 -9.70
N GLU A 122 -20.75 3.37 -9.86
CA GLU A 122 -21.34 2.94 -11.10
C GLU A 122 -22.33 3.97 -11.70
N ASP A 123 -23.15 4.59 -10.85
CA ASP A 123 -24.14 5.58 -11.24
C ASP A 123 -23.59 6.98 -11.58
N GLU A 124 -22.28 7.23 -11.35
CA GLU A 124 -21.62 8.52 -11.61
C GLU A 124 -20.55 8.46 -12.72
N MET A 125 -20.40 7.33 -13.40
CA MET A 125 -19.43 7.15 -14.50
C MET A 125 -19.59 8.21 -15.62
N ARG A 126 -20.81 8.73 -15.83
CA ARG A 126 -21.10 9.82 -16.80
C ARG A 126 -20.35 11.13 -16.55
N HIS A 127 -19.71 11.29 -15.40
CA HIS A 127 -18.98 12.52 -15.05
C HIS A 127 -17.54 12.51 -15.46
N VAL A 128 -17.00 11.39 -15.91
CA VAL A 128 -15.62 11.22 -16.32
C VAL A 128 -15.53 10.54 -17.69
N ASP A 129 -14.46 10.81 -18.41
CA ASP A 129 -14.16 10.16 -19.69
C ASP A 129 -13.39 8.85 -19.44
N PHE A 130 -12.52 8.82 -18.40
CA PHE A 130 -11.74 7.65 -18.00
C PHE A 130 -11.74 7.45 -16.50
N TYR A 131 -11.66 6.18 -16.08
CA TYR A 131 -11.56 5.80 -14.68
C TYR A 131 -10.76 4.49 -14.53
N SER A 132 -10.30 4.22 -13.32
CA SER A 132 -9.53 3.01 -13.04
C SER A 132 -10.37 1.91 -12.40
N LYS A 133 -11.24 2.24 -11.45
CA LYS A 133 -12.06 1.26 -10.72
C LYS A 133 -13.47 1.80 -10.46
N VAL A 134 -14.45 0.94 -10.70
CA VAL A 134 -15.87 1.20 -10.38
C VAL A 134 -16.21 0.50 -9.07
N PHE A 135 -17.08 1.10 -8.27
CA PHE A 135 -17.64 0.49 -7.06
C PHE A 135 -19.14 0.75 -6.93
N GLU A 136 -19.83 -0.14 -6.25
CA GLU A 136 -21.24 0.07 -5.88
C GLU A 136 -21.34 1.01 -4.68
N ARG A 137 -22.40 1.86 -4.62
CA ARG A 137 -22.61 2.77 -3.48
C ARG A 137 -22.79 2.06 -2.14
N SER A 138 -23.22 0.82 -2.15
CA SER A 138 -23.33 -0.05 -0.97
C SER A 138 -21.96 -0.48 -0.42
N GLU A 139 -20.91 -0.43 -1.25
CA GLU A 139 -19.57 -0.94 -1.00
C GLU A 139 -18.50 0.17 -0.95
N VAL A 140 -18.87 1.32 -0.40
CA VAL A 140 -17.98 2.48 -0.28
C VAL A 140 -16.65 2.08 0.34
N PRO A 141 -15.53 2.26 -0.40
CA PRO A 141 -14.23 1.95 0.14
C PRO A 141 -13.80 2.96 1.21
N TYR A 142 -13.01 2.50 2.16
CA TYR A 142 -12.28 3.37 3.08
C TYR A 142 -10.96 3.77 2.41
N LEU A 143 -10.75 5.07 2.25
CA LEU A 143 -9.56 5.61 1.59
C LEU A 143 -8.53 6.04 2.63
N GLU A 144 -7.34 5.42 2.63
CA GLU A 144 -6.30 5.65 3.64
C GLU A 144 -6.02 7.14 3.88
N TRP A 145 -5.83 7.91 2.81
CA TRP A 145 -5.50 9.34 2.87
C TRP A 145 -6.61 10.25 3.42
N ASN A 146 -7.83 9.73 3.52
CA ASN A 146 -9.00 10.46 4.05
C ASN A 146 -9.60 9.79 5.29
N PHE A 147 -9.17 8.59 5.65
CA PHE A 147 -9.82 7.76 6.66
C PHE A 147 -9.96 8.46 8.02
N MET A 148 -8.83 8.96 8.56
CA MET A 148 -8.82 9.63 9.87
C MET A 148 -9.47 11.02 9.88
N SER A 149 -9.77 11.59 8.71
CA SER A 149 -10.43 12.89 8.57
C SER A 149 -11.89 12.80 8.12
N ASN A 150 -12.40 11.59 7.84
CA ASN A 150 -13.76 11.35 7.38
C ASN A 150 -14.75 11.46 8.53
N VAL A 151 -15.97 11.90 8.24
CA VAL A 151 -17.05 12.00 9.22
C VAL A 151 -17.38 10.67 9.91
N ASN A 152 -17.14 9.55 9.23
CA ASN A 152 -17.36 8.20 9.77
C ASN A 152 -16.46 7.88 10.95
N ILE A 153 -15.35 8.61 11.14
CA ILE A 153 -14.48 8.45 12.31
C ILE A 153 -15.23 8.65 13.63
N GLN A 154 -16.29 9.47 13.64
CA GLN A 154 -17.13 9.72 14.82
C GLN A 154 -17.95 8.48 15.26
N LYS A 155 -18.03 7.45 14.41
CA LYS A 155 -18.67 6.16 14.67
C LYS A 155 -17.66 5.01 14.65
N THR A 156 -16.38 5.32 14.75
CA THR A 156 -15.28 4.36 14.70
C THR A 156 -14.58 4.28 16.04
N ILE A 157 -14.36 3.08 16.52
CA ILE A 157 -13.49 2.77 17.65
C ILE A 157 -12.08 2.57 17.12
N LEU A 158 -11.09 3.15 17.78
CA LEU A 158 -9.69 2.99 17.43
C LEU A 158 -8.93 2.27 18.56
N ASP A 159 -8.11 1.32 18.20
CA ASP A 159 -7.06 0.83 19.10
C ASP A 159 -6.02 1.93 19.36
N LEU A 160 -5.21 1.78 20.40
CA LEU A 160 -4.16 2.74 20.74
C LEU A 160 -2.80 2.24 20.31
N ASP A 161 -2.36 1.11 20.87
CA ASP A 161 -1.03 0.56 20.64
C ASP A 161 -0.97 -0.14 19.27
N GLY A 162 0.10 0.12 18.51
CA GLY A 162 0.25 -0.36 17.13
C GLY A 162 -0.57 0.41 16.10
N LEU A 163 -1.54 1.24 16.52
CA LEU A 163 -2.38 2.04 15.62
C LEU A 163 -2.11 3.54 15.77
N ILE A 164 -2.49 4.16 16.89
CA ILE A 164 -2.31 5.60 17.15
C ILE A 164 -0.88 5.88 17.60
N CYS A 165 -0.31 5.00 18.41
CA CYS A 165 1.11 5.01 18.77
C CYS A 165 1.77 3.70 18.35
N LYS A 166 3.09 3.68 18.28
CA LYS A 166 3.84 2.44 18.03
C LYS A 166 3.65 1.44 19.16
N ASP A 167 3.69 0.15 18.85
CA ASP A 167 3.68 -0.92 19.85
C ASP A 167 4.91 -0.86 20.75
N ALA A 168 4.70 -1.21 22.02
CA ALA A 168 5.81 -1.39 22.96
C ALA A 168 6.60 -2.65 22.58
N PRO A 169 7.95 -2.57 22.52
CA PRO A 169 8.77 -3.77 22.38
C PRO A 169 8.51 -4.75 23.53
N PHE A 170 8.53 -6.04 23.26
CA PHE A 170 8.27 -7.07 24.27
C PHE A 170 9.17 -6.95 25.52
N SER A 171 10.43 -6.54 25.34
CA SER A 171 11.37 -6.31 26.43
C SER A 171 10.91 -5.24 27.41
N VAL A 172 10.19 -4.22 26.93
CA VAL A 172 9.70 -3.09 27.74
C VAL A 172 8.44 -3.48 28.51
N LEU A 173 7.60 -4.35 27.97
CA LEU A 173 6.33 -4.77 28.60
C LEU A 173 6.53 -5.42 29.96
N ASN A 174 7.63 -6.13 30.20
CA ASN A 174 7.92 -6.84 31.45
C ASN A 174 8.56 -5.94 32.54
N ASN A 175 8.84 -4.66 32.25
CA ASN A 175 9.43 -3.71 33.17
C ASN A 175 8.52 -2.48 33.33
N SER A 176 7.86 -2.39 34.49
CA SER A 176 6.88 -1.30 34.74
C SER A 176 7.45 0.10 34.55
N ASN A 177 8.71 0.35 34.93
CA ASN A 177 9.32 1.67 34.79
C ASN A 177 9.66 2.01 33.33
N GLU A 178 10.17 1.03 32.58
CA GLU A 178 10.45 1.20 31.15
C GLU A 178 9.15 1.34 30.37
N TYR A 179 8.07 0.64 30.75
CA TYR A 179 6.77 0.74 30.13
C TYR A 179 6.14 2.14 30.36
N ILE A 180 6.24 2.68 31.59
CA ILE A 180 5.81 4.06 31.88
C ILE A 180 6.55 5.05 30.98
N LYS A 181 7.89 4.94 30.93
CA LYS A 181 8.71 5.77 30.05
C LYS A 181 8.32 5.64 28.57
N PHE A 182 8.07 4.40 28.11
CA PHE A 182 7.60 4.17 26.76
C PHE A 182 6.26 4.88 26.47
N ILE A 183 5.28 4.83 27.40
CA ILE A 183 3.99 5.53 27.24
C ILE A 183 4.22 7.06 27.18
N GLU A 184 5.07 7.62 28.03
CA GLU A 184 5.33 9.07 28.07
C GLU A 184 6.09 9.59 26.85
N GLU A 185 7.05 8.82 26.35
CA GLU A 185 7.94 9.18 25.23
C GLU A 185 7.49 8.59 23.89
N GLY A 186 6.44 7.76 23.88
CA GLY A 186 5.95 7.06 22.71
C GLY A 186 5.76 7.97 21.49
N ILE A 187 6.10 7.47 20.31
CA ILE A 187 5.99 8.21 19.06
C ILE A 187 4.63 7.88 18.41
N PRO A 188 3.82 8.91 18.07
CA PRO A 188 2.57 8.68 17.34
C PRO A 188 2.85 8.14 15.94
N THR A 189 1.90 7.41 15.41
CA THR A 189 1.85 7.06 13.99
C THR A 189 1.17 8.19 13.21
N SER A 190 0.99 8.00 11.88
CA SER A 190 0.18 8.91 11.06
C SER A 190 -1.34 8.66 11.21
N TYR A 191 -1.75 7.59 11.89
CA TYR A 191 -3.14 7.15 11.99
C TYR A 191 -3.79 7.62 13.28
N PHE A 192 -4.03 8.92 13.42
CA PHE A 192 -4.79 9.44 14.56
C PHE A 192 -5.77 10.54 14.14
N PRO A 193 -6.93 10.62 14.81
CA PRO A 193 -7.93 11.65 14.52
C PRO A 193 -7.48 13.02 15.02
N HIS A 194 -7.36 13.98 14.11
CA HIS A 194 -6.92 15.35 14.41
C HIS A 194 -7.89 16.43 13.93
N ARG A 195 -8.97 16.05 13.24
CA ARG A 195 -9.99 16.97 12.72
C ARG A 195 -11.35 16.77 13.38
N LEU A 196 -11.74 15.53 13.55
CA LEU A 196 -12.99 15.12 14.18
C LEU A 196 -12.68 14.05 15.23
N PRO A 197 -13.35 14.06 16.39
CA PRO A 197 -13.11 13.03 17.39
C PRO A 197 -13.61 11.66 16.90
N CYS A 198 -12.85 10.60 17.17
CA CYS A 198 -13.35 9.23 17.00
C CYS A 198 -14.42 8.94 18.07
N HIS A 199 -15.20 7.85 17.85
CA HIS A 199 -16.21 7.41 18.82
C HIS A 199 -15.58 7.17 20.19
N CYS A 200 -14.55 6.31 20.23
CA CYS A 200 -13.71 6.16 21.41
C CYS A 200 -12.36 5.57 21.02
N ILE A 201 -11.40 5.67 21.95
CA ILE A 201 -10.17 4.89 21.95
C ILE A 201 -10.39 3.71 22.89
N LEU A 202 -10.16 2.49 22.41
CA LEU A 202 -10.34 1.24 23.16
C LEU A 202 -9.01 0.48 23.20
N THR A 203 -8.37 0.44 24.35
CA THR A 203 -7.03 -0.12 24.49
C THR A 203 -6.94 -1.20 25.56
N GLY A 204 -6.05 -2.17 25.37
CA GLY A 204 -5.69 -3.16 26.37
C GLY A 204 -4.80 -2.60 27.49
N ARG A 205 -4.38 -1.35 27.43
CA ARG A 205 -3.63 -0.72 28.52
C ARG A 205 -4.45 -0.73 29.81
N SER A 206 -3.78 -1.11 30.91
CA SER A 206 -4.40 -1.10 32.25
C SER A 206 -4.82 0.31 32.67
N GLU A 207 -5.96 0.41 33.39
CA GLU A 207 -6.43 1.65 34.06
C GLU A 207 -5.36 2.28 34.95
N LYS A 208 -4.42 1.52 35.47
CA LYS A 208 -3.25 1.99 36.20
C LYS A 208 -2.50 3.11 35.47
N TYR A 209 -2.50 3.06 34.14
CA TYR A 209 -1.75 3.97 33.29
C TYR A 209 -2.60 5.10 32.67
N ARG A 210 -3.85 5.29 33.12
CA ARG A 210 -4.79 6.27 32.56
C ARG A 210 -4.19 7.67 32.48
N LYS A 211 -3.72 8.20 33.60
CA LYS A 211 -3.22 9.57 33.68
C LYS A 211 -2.10 9.87 32.67
N ILE A 212 -1.15 8.95 32.53
CA ILE A 212 -0.03 9.13 31.58
C ILE A 212 -0.48 8.96 30.14
N THR A 213 -1.44 8.06 29.90
CA THR A 213 -2.03 7.84 28.55
C THR A 213 -2.83 9.08 28.12
N GLU A 214 -3.68 9.65 28.97
CA GLU A 214 -4.44 10.88 28.66
C GLU A 214 -3.50 12.08 28.44
N LYS A 215 -2.43 12.20 29.25
CA LYS A 215 -1.39 13.22 29.03
C LYS A 215 -0.73 13.09 27.67
N TRP A 216 -0.41 11.85 27.27
CA TRP A 216 0.17 11.56 25.96
C TRP A 216 -0.78 11.90 24.82
N LEU A 217 -2.05 11.46 24.87
CA LEU A 217 -3.08 11.76 23.88
C LEU A 217 -3.30 13.28 23.71
N SER A 218 -3.32 14.01 24.84
CA SER A 218 -3.43 15.47 24.84
C SER A 218 -2.21 16.14 24.22
N LYS A 219 -1.00 15.67 24.55
CA LYS A 219 0.27 16.19 24.01
C LYS A 219 0.29 16.17 22.48
N TYR A 220 -0.27 15.14 21.87
CA TYR A 220 -0.28 14.98 20.41
C TYR A 220 -1.60 15.45 19.75
N GLY A 221 -2.52 16.00 20.51
CA GLY A 221 -3.77 16.55 19.97
C GLY A 221 -4.70 15.49 19.36
N VAL A 222 -4.67 14.26 19.90
CA VAL A 222 -5.57 13.18 19.46
C VAL A 222 -6.99 13.48 19.89
N LEU A 223 -7.93 13.51 18.94
CA LEU A 223 -9.32 13.83 19.21
C LEU A 223 -10.17 12.56 19.38
N TYR A 224 -10.78 12.41 20.54
CA TYR A 224 -11.66 11.28 20.86
C TYR A 224 -12.80 11.75 21.80
N LYS A 225 -13.93 11.02 21.81
CA LYS A 225 -15.03 11.32 22.76
C LYS A 225 -14.80 10.64 24.09
N GLU A 226 -14.37 9.39 24.08
CA GLU A 226 -14.17 8.56 25.28
C GLU A 226 -12.89 7.76 25.18
N LEU A 227 -12.26 7.48 26.34
CA LEU A 227 -11.12 6.59 26.45
C LEU A 227 -11.52 5.39 27.34
N HIS A 228 -11.51 4.20 26.76
CA HIS A 228 -11.77 2.94 27.46
C HIS A 228 -10.48 2.16 27.58
N MET A 229 -10.05 1.94 28.81
CA MET A 229 -8.85 1.20 29.18
C MET A 229 -9.26 -0.08 29.90
N HIS A 230 -8.40 -1.10 29.83
CA HIS A 230 -8.71 -2.37 30.49
C HIS A 230 -8.76 -2.18 32.01
N PRO A 231 -9.81 -2.67 32.70
CA PRO A 231 -10.04 -2.40 34.14
C PRO A 231 -9.03 -3.03 35.08
N ASN A 232 -8.13 -3.89 34.56
CA ASN A 232 -7.04 -4.44 35.32
C ASN A 232 -6.16 -3.34 35.94
N VAL A 233 -5.99 -3.35 37.25
CA VAL A 233 -5.18 -2.37 37.98
C VAL A 233 -3.79 -2.91 38.35
N THR A 234 -3.49 -4.18 38.10
CA THR A 234 -2.18 -4.80 38.38
C THR A 234 -1.14 -4.37 37.36
N GLY A 235 -1.56 -4.05 36.13
CA GLY A 235 -0.70 -3.73 35.01
C GLY A 235 -0.13 -4.97 34.31
N GLU A 236 -0.73 -6.13 34.53
CA GLU A 236 -0.38 -7.36 33.83
C GLU A 236 -0.75 -7.27 32.34
N ILE A 237 0.06 -7.90 31.52
CA ILE A 237 -0.16 -7.99 30.07
C ILE A 237 -1.27 -9.00 29.81
N LEU A 238 -2.27 -8.59 29.03
CA LEU A 238 -3.35 -9.48 28.61
C LEU A 238 -2.87 -10.45 27.53
N SER A 239 -3.36 -11.67 27.58
CA SER A 239 -3.28 -12.58 26.44
C SER A 239 -4.11 -12.05 25.27
N LEU A 240 -3.82 -12.50 24.05
CA LEU A 240 -4.59 -12.12 22.86
C LEU A 240 -6.07 -12.51 22.99
N SER A 241 -6.38 -13.62 23.67
CA SER A 241 -7.75 -14.07 23.91
C SER A 241 -8.50 -13.13 24.86
N GLU A 242 -7.87 -12.71 25.96
CA GLU A 242 -8.46 -11.77 26.92
C GLU A 242 -8.68 -10.40 26.28
N LEU A 243 -7.72 -9.95 25.48
CA LEU A 243 -7.82 -8.68 24.77
C LEU A 243 -8.95 -8.70 23.73
N CYS A 244 -9.08 -9.79 22.96
CA CYS A 244 -10.19 -9.99 22.03
C CYS A 244 -11.54 -9.97 22.76
N GLU A 245 -11.66 -10.73 23.88
CA GLU A 245 -12.89 -10.81 24.68
C GLU A 245 -13.31 -9.42 25.22
N TYR A 246 -12.35 -8.72 25.81
CA TYR A 246 -12.59 -7.36 26.34
C TYR A 246 -13.09 -6.41 25.26
N LYS A 247 -12.38 -6.34 24.11
CA LYS A 247 -12.74 -5.44 23.03
C LYS A 247 -14.03 -5.83 22.32
N ALA A 248 -14.29 -7.13 22.15
CA ALA A 248 -15.54 -7.63 21.55
C ALA A 248 -16.75 -7.30 22.41
N ASN A 249 -16.67 -7.50 23.72
CA ASN A 249 -17.75 -7.20 24.67
C ASN A 249 -18.09 -5.70 24.63
N PHE A 250 -17.09 -4.83 24.67
CA PHE A 250 -17.29 -3.39 24.54
C PHE A 250 -17.92 -3.02 23.19
N PHE A 251 -17.36 -3.51 22.07
CA PHE A 251 -17.87 -3.18 20.74
C PHE A 251 -19.30 -3.69 20.50
N SER A 252 -19.68 -4.81 21.12
CA SER A 252 -21.05 -5.32 21.06
C SER A 252 -22.05 -4.39 21.76
N SER A 253 -21.66 -3.78 22.87
CA SER A 253 -22.53 -2.95 23.73
C SER A 253 -22.74 -1.53 23.23
N CYS A 254 -21.91 -1.02 22.30
CA CYS A 254 -21.99 0.36 21.83
C CYS A 254 -22.55 0.47 20.39
N ASP A 255 -22.90 1.71 19.96
CA ASP A 255 -23.46 2.00 18.63
C ASP A 255 -22.41 2.25 17.55
N ALA A 256 -21.12 2.09 17.86
CA ALA A 256 -20.05 2.22 16.89
C ALA A 256 -20.23 1.24 15.72
N LYS A 257 -19.81 1.68 14.52
CA LYS A 257 -20.01 0.95 13.27
C LYS A 257 -18.78 0.24 12.74
N LEU A 258 -17.61 0.60 13.24
CA LEU A 258 -16.34 0.04 12.84
C LEU A 258 -15.40 0.03 14.05
N LEU A 259 -14.61 -1.03 14.18
CA LEU A 259 -13.48 -1.07 15.09
C LEU A 259 -12.20 -1.27 14.28
N VAL A 260 -11.18 -0.45 14.56
CA VAL A 260 -9.89 -0.50 13.89
C VAL A 260 -8.83 -1.03 14.85
N GLU A 261 -8.16 -2.04 14.42
CA GLU A 261 -7.15 -2.80 15.14
C GLU A 261 -5.78 -2.72 14.48
N SER A 262 -4.75 -2.87 15.29
CA SER A 262 -3.37 -3.04 14.83
C SER A 262 -3.03 -4.51 14.54
N ASN A 263 -3.72 -5.45 15.18
CA ASN A 263 -3.49 -6.89 15.05
C ASN A 263 -4.64 -7.58 14.30
N CYS A 264 -4.32 -8.23 13.17
CA CYS A 264 -5.32 -8.86 12.32
C CYS A 264 -6.03 -10.05 12.98
N GLY A 265 -5.34 -10.84 13.81
CA GLY A 265 -5.97 -11.95 14.54
C GLY A 265 -7.00 -11.45 15.57
N ILE A 266 -6.72 -10.32 16.23
CA ILE A 266 -7.67 -9.67 17.14
C ILE A 266 -8.83 -9.09 16.36
N ALA A 267 -8.58 -8.41 15.23
CA ALA A 267 -9.62 -7.85 14.37
C ALA A 267 -10.59 -8.92 13.87
N GLU A 268 -10.08 -10.05 13.39
CA GLU A 268 -10.86 -11.19 12.93
C GLU A 268 -11.70 -11.79 14.06
N CYS A 269 -11.07 -12.08 15.20
CA CYS A 269 -11.74 -12.60 16.39
C CYS A 269 -12.89 -11.70 16.88
N ILE A 270 -12.68 -10.37 16.91
CA ILE A 270 -13.72 -9.42 17.29
C ILE A 270 -14.87 -9.42 16.27
N ASN A 271 -14.57 -9.48 14.97
CA ASN A 271 -15.58 -9.57 13.93
C ASN A 271 -16.43 -10.84 14.06
N GLU A 272 -15.79 -12.01 14.30
CA GLU A 272 -16.47 -13.29 14.52
C GLU A 272 -17.42 -13.23 15.71
N LYS A 273 -16.96 -12.68 16.85
CA LYS A 273 -17.75 -12.58 18.08
C LYS A 273 -18.91 -11.59 17.97
N THR A 274 -18.70 -10.46 17.31
CA THR A 274 -19.66 -9.33 17.31
C THR A 274 -20.55 -9.31 16.06
N GLY A 275 -20.07 -9.89 14.95
CA GLY A 275 -20.66 -9.74 13.61
C GLY A 275 -20.69 -8.29 13.13
N LYS A 276 -19.91 -7.39 13.74
CA LYS A 276 -19.72 -6.00 13.31
C LYS A 276 -18.41 -5.85 12.55
N PRO A 277 -18.32 -4.95 11.55
CA PRO A 277 -17.10 -4.77 10.77
C PRO A 277 -15.89 -4.38 11.61
N THR A 278 -14.76 -5.00 11.33
CA THR A 278 -13.45 -4.62 11.88
C THR A 278 -12.45 -4.40 10.76
N LEU A 279 -11.46 -3.54 11.00
CA LEU A 279 -10.38 -3.22 10.08
C LEU A 279 -9.04 -3.46 10.76
N CYS A 280 -8.23 -4.34 10.19
CA CYS A 280 -6.80 -4.41 10.49
C CYS A 280 -6.06 -3.40 9.64
N LEU A 281 -5.67 -2.25 10.24
CA LEU A 281 -5.15 -1.13 9.47
C LEU A 281 -3.77 -1.38 8.86
N PRO A 282 -2.79 -1.98 9.55
CA PRO A 282 -1.47 -2.23 8.97
C PRO A 282 -1.52 -3.06 7.69
N GLU A 283 -2.44 -4.01 7.59
CA GLU A 283 -2.63 -4.84 6.40
C GLU A 283 -3.68 -4.26 5.44
N GLY A 284 -4.53 -3.34 5.90
CA GLY A 284 -5.66 -2.83 5.14
C GLY A 284 -6.78 -3.86 4.95
N LYS A 285 -6.86 -4.87 5.84
CA LYS A 285 -7.83 -5.96 5.72
C LYS A 285 -9.10 -5.65 6.51
N VAL A 286 -10.24 -5.65 5.81
CA VAL A 286 -11.58 -5.49 6.43
C VAL A 286 -12.20 -6.87 6.64
N PHE A 287 -12.71 -7.12 7.84
CA PHE A 287 -13.50 -8.31 8.17
C PHE A 287 -14.95 -7.90 8.35
N ASP A 288 -15.88 -8.54 7.61
CA ASP A 288 -17.33 -8.25 7.66
C ASP A 288 -18.15 -9.49 7.31
N ILE A 289 -18.30 -10.39 8.29
CA ILE A 289 -19.00 -11.67 8.11
C ILE A 289 -20.45 -11.49 7.63
N LYS A 290 -21.14 -10.42 8.02
CA LYS A 290 -22.53 -10.18 7.57
C LYS A 290 -22.60 -9.87 6.09
N HIS A 291 -21.57 -9.22 5.56
CA HIS A 291 -21.48 -8.93 4.14
C HIS A 291 -21.10 -10.18 3.34
N GLU A 292 -20.17 -10.98 3.86
CA GLU A 292 -19.76 -12.26 3.25
C GLU A 292 -20.93 -13.25 3.14
N LYS A 293 -21.82 -13.30 4.17
CA LYS A 293 -23.03 -14.12 4.13
C LYS A 293 -24.10 -13.60 3.16
N LYS A 294 -24.17 -12.28 2.90
CA LYS A 294 -25.10 -11.70 1.90
C LYS A 294 -24.62 -11.89 0.47
N CYS A 295 -23.33 -11.85 0.25
CA CYS A 295 -22.73 -12.08 -1.06
C CYS A 295 -22.69 -13.57 -1.45
N GLY A 296 -23.33 -14.45 -0.63
CA GLY A 296 -23.17 -15.91 -0.75
C GLY A 296 -21.68 -16.22 -0.76
N LYS A 297 -21.17 -17.14 0.01
CA LYS A 297 -19.74 -17.49 -0.05
C LYS A 297 -19.26 -17.26 -1.46
N GLY A 298 -18.60 -16.13 -1.68
CA GLY A 298 -17.84 -15.95 -2.88
C GLY A 298 -16.85 -17.09 -2.84
N GLU A 299 -17.24 -18.24 -3.34
CA GLU A 299 -16.30 -19.08 -4.03
C GLU A 299 -15.54 -18.05 -4.83
N SER A 300 -14.26 -17.84 -4.49
CA SER A 300 -13.37 -17.04 -5.30
C SER A 300 -13.84 -17.29 -6.73
N LEU A 301 -14.19 -16.24 -7.48
CA LEU A 301 -14.61 -16.32 -8.87
C LEU A 301 -13.41 -16.76 -9.73
N ILE A 302 -12.74 -17.76 -9.29
CA ILE A 302 -11.97 -18.73 -10.01
C ILE A 302 -13.03 -19.74 -10.42
N MET A 303 -13.73 -19.45 -11.52
CA MET A 303 -14.49 -20.47 -12.21
C MET A 303 -13.57 -21.68 -12.32
N LYS A 304 -13.98 -22.78 -11.73
CA LYS A 304 -13.28 -24.04 -11.93
C LYS A 304 -13.10 -24.19 -13.42
N ARG A 305 -11.91 -24.61 -13.84
CA ARG A 305 -11.50 -24.76 -15.24
C ARG A 305 -12.56 -25.46 -16.11
N GLU A 306 -13.47 -26.21 -15.46
CA GLU A 306 -14.56 -26.99 -16.05
C GLU A 306 -15.86 -26.18 -16.30
N GLU A 307 -16.00 -24.98 -15.69
CA GLU A 307 -17.25 -24.20 -15.69
C GLU A 307 -17.14 -22.88 -16.48
N HIS A 308 -16.07 -22.67 -17.26
CA HIS A 308 -15.91 -21.45 -18.03
C HIS A 308 -16.92 -21.45 -19.20
N PRO A 309 -17.82 -20.44 -19.32
CA PRO A 309 -18.86 -20.40 -20.34
C PRO A 309 -18.31 -20.44 -21.77
N ASP A 310 -17.07 -20.05 -22.00
CA ASP A 310 -16.44 -20.02 -23.31
C ASP A 310 -15.52 -21.22 -23.58
N ARG A 311 -15.56 -22.27 -22.75
CA ARG A 311 -14.69 -23.46 -22.92
C ARG A 311 -14.90 -24.12 -24.30
N GLU A 312 -16.14 -24.28 -24.71
CA GLU A 312 -16.50 -24.86 -26.03
C GLU A 312 -15.97 -23.96 -27.15
N HIS A 313 -16.12 -22.64 -27.05
CA HIS A 313 -15.60 -21.67 -28.01
C HIS A 313 -14.07 -21.73 -28.13
N PHE A 314 -13.35 -21.98 -27.07
CA PHE A 314 -11.88 -22.13 -27.08
C PHE A 314 -11.44 -23.44 -27.77
N LEU A 315 -12.18 -24.54 -27.52
CA LEU A 315 -11.90 -25.84 -28.13
C LEU A 315 -12.25 -25.86 -29.62
N GLU A 316 -13.37 -25.27 -29.99
CA GLU A 316 -13.84 -25.21 -31.41
C GLU A 316 -12.91 -24.36 -32.28
N ASN A 317 -12.27 -23.32 -31.73
CA ASN A 317 -11.41 -22.42 -32.49
C ASN A 317 -9.91 -22.76 -32.38
N GLY A 318 -9.55 -23.91 -31.78
CA GLY A 318 -8.16 -24.36 -31.66
C GLY A 318 -7.29 -23.45 -30.75
N LEU A 319 -7.89 -22.68 -29.89
CA LEU A 319 -7.17 -21.80 -28.96
C LEU A 319 -6.60 -22.64 -27.82
N PRO A 320 -5.35 -22.42 -27.41
CA PRO A 320 -4.80 -23.13 -26.26
C PRO A 320 -5.60 -22.82 -25.00
N GLU A 321 -5.88 -23.87 -24.22
CA GLU A 321 -6.53 -23.72 -22.91
C GLU A 321 -5.84 -22.67 -22.05
N CYS A 322 -6.63 -21.86 -21.31
CA CYS A 322 -6.08 -20.89 -20.37
C CYS A 322 -5.26 -21.60 -19.29
N GLN A 323 -4.00 -21.22 -19.16
CA GLN A 323 -3.08 -21.79 -18.18
C GLN A 323 -2.81 -20.86 -16.98
N CYS A 324 -3.73 -19.92 -16.72
CA CYS A 324 -3.64 -19.09 -15.53
C CYS A 324 -3.91 -19.92 -14.27
N GLU A 325 -3.04 -19.78 -13.28
CA GLU A 325 -3.23 -20.34 -11.95
C GLU A 325 -4.26 -19.52 -11.15
N ALA A 326 -4.72 -20.08 -10.04
CA ALA A 326 -5.64 -19.45 -9.11
C ALA A 326 -5.14 -18.07 -8.59
N SER A 327 -3.82 -17.87 -8.55
CA SER A 327 -3.16 -16.60 -8.21
C SER A 327 -3.25 -15.52 -9.30
N GLY A 328 -3.85 -15.83 -10.47
CA GLY A 328 -3.79 -14.99 -11.66
C GLY A 328 -2.46 -15.07 -12.43
N TYR A 329 -1.52 -15.91 -11.98
CA TYR A 329 -0.26 -16.11 -12.68
C TYR A 329 -0.48 -16.96 -13.93
N CYS A 330 -0.02 -16.46 -15.08
CA CYS A 330 -0.05 -17.18 -16.35
C CYS A 330 1.30 -17.83 -16.64
N SER A 331 1.32 -19.17 -16.68
CA SER A 331 2.53 -19.94 -16.97
C SER A 331 3.04 -19.73 -18.41
N VAL A 332 2.13 -19.41 -19.35
CA VAL A 332 2.49 -19.13 -20.76
C VAL A 332 3.19 -17.79 -20.89
N PHE A 333 2.67 -16.76 -20.23
CA PHE A 333 3.24 -15.40 -20.28
C PHE A 333 4.24 -15.13 -19.15
N LYS A 334 4.37 -16.06 -18.19
CA LYS A 334 5.26 -15.99 -17.02
C LYS A 334 5.05 -14.69 -16.20
N GLN A 335 3.80 -14.27 -16.08
CA GLN A 335 3.43 -13.07 -15.29
C GLN A 335 2.03 -13.17 -14.74
N THR A 336 1.73 -12.36 -13.71
CA THR A 336 0.39 -12.25 -13.14
C THR A 336 -0.44 -11.30 -13.97
N PHE A 337 -1.64 -11.73 -14.38
CA PHE A 337 -2.64 -10.92 -15.06
C PHE A 337 -3.70 -10.46 -14.08
N GLY A 338 -4.04 -9.18 -14.12
CA GLY A 338 -5.27 -8.68 -13.52
C GLY A 338 -6.50 -9.15 -14.31
N PRO A 339 -7.71 -9.08 -13.71
CA PRO A 339 -8.96 -9.58 -14.31
C PRO A 339 -9.22 -9.04 -15.73
N THR A 340 -8.92 -7.76 -15.96
CA THR A 340 -9.11 -7.10 -17.27
C THR A 340 -8.21 -7.69 -18.35
N LEU A 341 -6.91 -7.85 -18.06
CA LEU A 341 -5.96 -8.45 -19.02
C LEU A 341 -6.26 -9.92 -19.24
N HIS A 342 -6.72 -10.62 -18.22
CA HIS A 342 -7.16 -12.01 -18.32
C HIS A 342 -8.38 -12.13 -19.27
N SER A 343 -9.39 -11.29 -19.08
CA SER A 343 -10.56 -11.22 -19.95
C SER A 343 -10.20 -10.87 -21.41
N MET A 344 -9.30 -9.90 -21.63
CA MET A 344 -8.81 -9.56 -22.98
C MET A 344 -8.02 -10.70 -23.61
N CYS A 345 -7.22 -11.42 -22.82
CA CYS A 345 -6.50 -12.59 -23.28
C CYS A 345 -7.43 -13.72 -23.68
N GLN A 346 -8.54 -13.92 -22.99
CA GLN A 346 -9.55 -14.92 -23.28
C GLN A 346 -10.41 -14.56 -24.49
N GLY A 347 -10.70 -13.27 -24.68
CA GLY A 347 -11.62 -12.79 -25.70
C GLY A 347 -11.01 -12.53 -27.09
N SER A 348 -9.66 -12.58 -27.27
CA SER A 348 -9.05 -12.17 -28.53
C SER A 348 -7.75 -12.91 -28.86
N GLN A 349 -7.79 -13.70 -29.96
CA GLN A 349 -6.59 -14.35 -30.50
C GLN A 349 -5.54 -13.32 -30.90
N GLY A 350 -5.92 -12.24 -31.55
CA GLY A 350 -4.97 -11.19 -31.95
C GLY A 350 -4.29 -10.49 -30.77
N PHE A 351 -4.96 -10.39 -29.62
CA PHE A 351 -4.36 -9.88 -28.39
C PHE A 351 -3.30 -10.86 -27.86
N ARG A 352 -3.59 -12.16 -27.86
CA ARG A 352 -2.64 -13.20 -27.43
C ARG A 352 -1.39 -13.22 -28.30
N ASP A 353 -1.57 -13.22 -29.63
CA ASP A 353 -0.44 -13.26 -30.57
C ASP A 353 0.46 -12.02 -30.41
N LYS A 354 -0.13 -10.85 -30.30
CA LYS A 354 0.59 -9.60 -30.04
C LYS A 354 1.32 -9.64 -28.70
N TYR A 355 0.67 -10.15 -27.65
CA TYR A 355 1.26 -10.20 -26.31
C TYR A 355 2.35 -11.26 -26.20
N LEU A 356 2.19 -12.43 -26.86
CA LEU A 356 3.22 -13.46 -26.97
C LEU A 356 4.48 -12.94 -27.69
N LYS A 357 4.27 -12.17 -28.77
CA LYS A 357 5.38 -11.52 -29.47
C LYS A 357 6.14 -10.56 -28.57
N ILE A 358 5.43 -9.70 -27.86
CA ILE A 358 6.03 -8.76 -26.88
C ILE A 358 6.72 -9.49 -25.73
N ALA A 359 6.12 -10.58 -25.21
CA ALA A 359 6.69 -11.38 -24.14
C ALA A 359 8.00 -12.04 -24.60
N LYS A 360 8.03 -12.59 -25.82
CA LYS A 360 9.22 -13.19 -26.42
C LYS A 360 10.31 -12.15 -26.66
N GLU A 361 10.00 -11.00 -27.25
CA GLU A 361 10.95 -9.90 -27.43
C GLU A 361 11.53 -9.40 -26.09
N ARG A 362 10.74 -9.46 -25.03
CA ARG A 362 11.20 -9.12 -23.66
C ARG A 362 12.11 -10.19 -23.05
N GLU A 363 11.84 -11.48 -23.29
CA GLU A 363 12.72 -12.57 -22.83
C GLU A 363 14.04 -12.59 -23.60
N ASP A 364 14.02 -12.30 -24.89
CA ASP A 364 15.20 -12.28 -25.75
C ASP A 364 16.06 -11.02 -25.57
N ASN A 365 15.61 -10.03 -24.79
CA ASN A 365 16.33 -8.79 -24.55
C ASN A 365 17.60 -9.05 -23.71
N PRO A 366 18.82 -8.84 -24.24
CA PRO A 366 20.09 -9.14 -23.57
C PRO A 366 20.23 -8.44 -22.21
N LEU A 367 19.80 -7.17 -22.10
CA LEU A 367 19.88 -6.41 -20.86
C LEU A 367 18.96 -6.96 -19.76
N ARG A 368 17.84 -7.58 -20.14
CA ARG A 368 16.95 -8.25 -19.18
C ARG A 368 17.50 -9.58 -18.72
N GLN A 369 18.10 -10.34 -19.62
CA GLN A 369 18.74 -11.60 -19.28
C GLN A 369 19.94 -11.36 -18.35
N GLU A 370 20.71 -10.31 -18.59
CA GLU A 370 21.82 -9.92 -17.73
C GLU A 370 21.34 -9.52 -16.33
N ARG A 371 20.32 -8.62 -16.23
CA ARG A 371 19.72 -8.24 -14.95
C ARG A 371 19.09 -9.41 -14.20
N ARG A 372 18.55 -10.41 -14.92
CA ARG A 372 18.01 -11.62 -14.30
C ARG A 372 19.11 -12.46 -13.69
N LYS A 373 20.21 -12.66 -14.42
CA LYS A 373 21.41 -13.35 -13.94
C LYS A 373 22.00 -12.63 -12.72
N GLU A 374 22.14 -11.30 -12.79
CA GLU A 374 22.60 -10.50 -11.64
C GLU A 374 21.70 -10.66 -10.42
N LYS A 375 20.35 -10.67 -10.61
CA LYS A 375 19.40 -10.87 -9.51
C LYS A 375 19.46 -12.28 -8.94
N GLU A 376 19.59 -13.30 -9.79
CA GLU A 376 19.76 -14.69 -9.36
C GLU A 376 21.08 -14.84 -8.60
N GLN A 377 22.17 -14.24 -9.08
CA GLN A 377 23.45 -14.24 -8.38
C GLN A 377 23.38 -13.54 -7.02
N ARG A 378 22.75 -12.35 -6.93
CA ARG A 378 22.53 -11.65 -5.64
C ARG A 378 21.74 -12.49 -4.63
N ASN A 379 20.75 -13.28 -5.10
CA ASN A 379 19.99 -14.17 -4.23
C ASN A 379 20.82 -15.36 -3.73
N VAL A 380 21.72 -15.89 -4.55
CA VAL A 380 22.67 -16.95 -4.14
C VAL A 380 23.65 -16.38 -3.11
N ASP A 381 24.20 -15.20 -3.41
CA ASP A 381 25.15 -14.51 -2.55
C ASP A 381 24.54 -14.18 -1.18
N ALA A 382 23.28 -13.71 -1.15
CA ALA A 382 22.55 -13.42 0.09
C ALA A 382 22.35 -14.69 0.94
N LYS A 383 21.98 -15.83 0.31
CA LYS A 383 21.84 -17.09 1.03
C LYS A 383 23.16 -17.60 1.62
N GLN A 384 24.25 -17.49 0.86
CA GLN A 384 25.58 -17.86 1.33
C GLN A 384 26.03 -16.99 2.50
N PHE A 385 25.72 -15.69 2.44
CA PHE A 385 25.98 -14.75 3.52
C PHE A 385 25.20 -15.10 4.79
N ASP A 386 23.89 -15.40 4.66
CA ASP A 386 23.05 -15.79 5.80
C ASP A 386 23.55 -17.07 6.47
N MET A 387 23.98 -18.06 5.69
CA MET A 387 24.57 -19.30 6.21
C MET A 387 25.88 -19.05 6.96
N ALA A 388 26.75 -18.20 6.42
CA ALA A 388 28.01 -17.84 7.09
C ALA A 388 27.78 -17.07 8.39
N VAL A 389 26.78 -16.17 8.42
CA VAL A 389 26.36 -15.45 9.64
C VAL A 389 25.84 -16.41 10.70
N GLN A 390 25.11 -17.45 10.30
CA GLN A 390 24.59 -18.45 11.22
C GLN A 390 25.72 -19.28 11.83
N GLU A 391 26.71 -19.73 11.03
CA GLU A 391 27.88 -20.48 11.52
C GLU A 391 28.75 -19.61 12.48
N LEU A 392 28.93 -18.32 12.17
CA LEU A 392 29.62 -17.40 13.08
C LEU A 392 28.92 -17.27 14.43
N LYS A 393 27.58 -17.25 14.45
CA LYS A 393 26.78 -17.24 15.69
C LYS A 393 26.91 -18.54 16.47
N GLU A 394 26.99 -19.68 15.81
CA GLU A 394 27.20 -21.00 16.42
C GLU A 394 28.59 -21.11 17.09
N GLU A 395 29.59 -20.42 16.54
CA GLU A 395 30.93 -20.26 17.12
C GLU A 395 30.97 -19.17 18.22
N GLY A 396 29.83 -18.59 18.61
CA GLY A 396 29.71 -17.59 19.67
C GLY A 396 30.12 -16.17 19.28
N LEU A 397 30.23 -15.89 17.97
CA LEU A 397 30.61 -14.59 17.43
C LEU A 397 29.40 -13.80 16.96
N SER A 398 29.22 -12.56 17.44
CA SER A 398 28.19 -11.66 16.93
C SER A 398 28.69 -10.86 15.73
N LEU A 399 27.77 -10.45 14.83
CA LEU A 399 28.09 -9.53 13.72
C LEU A 399 28.71 -8.21 14.20
N LYS A 400 28.45 -7.80 15.44
CA LYS A 400 29.02 -6.62 16.06
C LYS A 400 30.47 -6.84 16.44
N GLU A 401 30.81 -8.00 16.97
CA GLU A 401 32.18 -8.39 17.29
C GLU A 401 33.03 -8.60 16.04
N VAL A 402 32.42 -9.13 14.97
CA VAL A 402 33.03 -9.20 13.63
C VAL A 402 33.36 -7.81 13.09
N ARG A 403 32.51 -6.83 13.37
CA ARG A 403 32.68 -5.43 12.95
C ARG A 403 33.73 -4.69 13.77
N ASP A 404 33.73 -4.91 15.08
CA ASP A 404 34.54 -4.14 16.06
C ASP A 404 35.84 -4.84 16.43
N SER A 405 36.11 -6.06 15.92
CA SER A 405 37.29 -6.85 16.30
C SER A 405 38.59 -6.23 15.84
N SER A 406 39.30 -5.65 16.82
CA SER A 406 40.70 -5.22 16.69
C SER A 406 41.68 -6.23 17.33
N SER A 407 41.22 -7.43 17.73
CA SER A 407 42.04 -8.42 18.45
C SER A 407 42.70 -9.42 17.48
N GLU A 408 43.98 -9.67 17.69
CA GLU A 408 44.75 -10.73 17.03
C GLU A 408 44.04 -12.10 17.25
N GLY A 409 43.85 -12.87 16.20
CA GLY A 409 43.22 -14.20 16.23
C GLY A 409 41.72 -14.25 15.82
N LEU A 410 40.95 -13.20 16.06
CA LEU A 410 39.53 -13.18 15.66
C LEU A 410 39.38 -12.98 14.14
N GLY A 411 40.26 -12.20 13.52
CA GLY A 411 40.29 -11.95 12.09
C GLY A 411 40.50 -13.24 11.27
N ASP A 412 41.35 -14.14 11.77
CA ASP A 412 41.64 -15.40 11.09
C ASP A 412 40.47 -16.40 11.14
N THR A 413 39.72 -16.43 12.26
CA THR A 413 38.51 -17.26 12.40
C THR A 413 37.40 -16.77 11.46
N ILE A 414 37.20 -15.46 11.40
CA ILE A 414 36.22 -14.85 10.50
C ILE A 414 36.56 -15.10 9.03
N GLU A 415 37.83 -14.89 8.65
CA GLU A 415 38.29 -15.13 7.29
C GLU A 415 38.15 -16.61 6.90
N LYS A 416 38.37 -17.53 7.84
CA LYS A 416 38.23 -18.98 7.64
C LYS A 416 36.76 -19.39 7.45
N VAL A 417 35.84 -18.85 8.24
CA VAL A 417 34.39 -19.11 8.07
C VAL A 417 33.89 -18.51 6.77
N LEU A 418 34.21 -17.26 6.47
CA LEU A 418 33.77 -16.62 5.23
C LEU A 418 34.33 -17.30 3.98
N SER A 419 35.59 -17.75 4.02
CA SER A 419 36.22 -18.46 2.89
C SER A 419 35.58 -19.85 2.63
N LYS A 420 35.09 -20.53 3.67
CA LYS A 420 34.38 -21.80 3.59
C LYS A 420 33.11 -21.71 2.76
N PHE A 421 32.44 -20.54 2.82
CA PHE A 421 31.23 -20.23 2.04
C PHE A 421 31.52 -19.47 0.74
N GLY A 422 32.80 -19.30 0.36
CA GLY A 422 33.19 -18.57 -0.84
C GLY A 422 32.92 -17.07 -0.79
N ILE A 423 32.74 -16.52 0.41
CA ILE A 423 32.44 -15.10 0.61
C ILE A 423 33.74 -14.29 0.53
N THR A 424 33.87 -13.54 -0.56
CA THR A 424 34.99 -12.63 -0.78
C THR A 424 34.68 -11.22 -0.22
N LYS A 425 35.71 -10.40 -0.09
CA LYS A 425 35.59 -8.98 0.30
C LYS A 425 34.56 -8.21 -0.56
N ASN A 426 34.60 -8.42 -1.87
CA ASN A 426 33.64 -7.81 -2.81
C ASN A 426 32.19 -8.27 -2.59
N LEU A 427 31.99 -9.51 -2.18
CA LEU A 427 30.66 -10.05 -1.89
C LEU A 427 30.08 -9.42 -0.62
N MET A 428 30.91 -9.22 0.42
CA MET A 428 30.50 -8.54 1.65
C MET A 428 30.08 -7.08 1.40
N GLU A 429 30.81 -6.36 0.57
CA GLU A 429 30.49 -4.98 0.19
C GLU A 429 29.18 -4.89 -0.58
N ASN A 430 28.91 -5.83 -1.47
CA ASN A 430 27.69 -5.86 -2.30
C ASN A 430 26.41 -6.25 -1.52
N VAL A 431 26.52 -7.13 -0.51
CA VAL A 431 25.37 -7.65 0.23
C VAL A 431 25.08 -6.82 1.49
N SER A 432 26.11 -6.33 2.17
CA SER A 432 25.95 -5.61 3.44
C SER A 432 25.85 -4.08 3.31
N GLY A 433 26.12 -3.50 2.13
CA GLY A 433 26.19 -2.05 1.94
C GLY A 433 27.35 -1.39 2.70
N ILE A 434 28.32 -2.16 3.20
CA ILE A 434 29.46 -1.67 3.99
C ILE A 434 30.61 -1.37 3.04
N SER A 435 30.87 -0.11 2.77
CA SER A 435 31.84 0.36 1.79
C SER A 435 33.33 0.23 2.18
N SER A 436 33.69 -0.36 3.31
CA SER A 436 35.08 -0.72 3.62
C SER A 436 35.20 -1.74 4.75
N CYS A 437 35.59 -2.95 4.42
CA CYS A 437 36.26 -3.82 5.40
C CYS A 437 37.74 -3.38 5.47
N ARG A 438 38.18 -2.83 6.60
CA ARG A 438 39.60 -2.46 6.83
C ARG A 438 40.50 -3.67 7.10
N CYS A 439 40.21 -4.83 6.48
CA CYS A 439 40.92 -6.07 6.73
C CYS A 439 42.39 -6.02 6.29
N ASP A 440 42.73 -5.22 5.25
CA ASP A 440 44.09 -5.12 4.72
C ASP A 440 44.98 -4.15 5.50
N GLU A 441 44.42 -3.21 6.25
CA GLU A 441 45.19 -2.29 7.11
C GLU A 441 45.61 -2.93 8.46
N ARG A 442 45.07 -4.11 8.79
CA ARG A 442 45.29 -4.80 10.09
C ARG A 442 46.27 -5.97 10.03
N LYS A 443 46.86 -6.26 8.83
CA LYS A 443 47.90 -7.27 8.61
C LYS A 443 49.31 -6.65 8.61
N LYS A 444 49.47 -5.39 8.99
CA LYS A 444 50.84 -4.78 9.14
C LYS A 444 51.16 -4.47 10.59
#